data_74fa4a94edae36284396706a1868c43d
#
_entry.id   74fa4a94edae36284396706a1868c43d
#
_cell.length_a   1.000
_cell.length_b   1.000
_cell.length_c   1.000
_cell.angle_alpha   90.00
_cell.angle_beta   90.00
_cell.angle_gamma   90.00
#
_symmetry.space_group_name_H-M   'P 1'
#
loop_
_entity.id
_entity.type
_entity.pdbx_description
1 polymer ?
#
loop_
_entity_poly.entity_id
_entity_poly.type
_entity_poly.pdbx_seq_one_letter_code
_entity_poly.pdbx_strand_id
1 'polypeptide(L)'
;LAAKMPGARVFGVDTDAATCAAATDRGWCDAASGPDDPAFRAFIENDCELVVIATPVAAVDDYLARLRDWGYTGVVTDTISTKGHILAAAAELLPAPARYVPGHPMAGSEQSGIAGARADLFEGANWILCPDESTVPEDFQHLHELVTGLDARVVSLRREEHDAAVAVVSHVPHMVASSLMQLASAHADDTGSIMRLAAGGFKDTTRIAAGSPKLWCGIAFDNACALKSGLDEMASILGSFAAALETGDRETFTRLLAEAADARRALPAAWVPSTEKLLEVRIPMVNRTGVVAEVCTIASSVGCNIQSIDIDHISEGNAVLSLILTDEGDIGQLSMQLINAGFSVSFSPLMPKEYAHVE
;
A
#
# COMPACT_ATOMS: atom_id res chain seq x y z
N LEU A 1 -9.73 -12.01 -1.75
CA LEU A 1 -11.13 -11.83 -1.32
C LEU A 1 -11.76 -13.17 -0.96
N ALA A 2 -11.89 -14.12 -1.87
CA ALA A 2 -12.58 -15.39 -1.63
C ALA A 2 -12.12 -16.14 -0.35
N ALA A 3 -10.81 -16.11 -0.05
CA ALA A 3 -10.25 -16.78 1.12
C ALA A 3 -10.47 -16.02 2.44
N LYS A 4 -10.54 -14.71 2.40
CA LYS A 4 -10.58 -13.85 3.61
C LYS A 4 -11.98 -13.29 3.91
N MET A 5 -12.86 -13.28 2.92
CA MET A 5 -14.22 -12.73 3.03
C MET A 5 -15.26 -13.77 2.56
N PRO A 6 -15.49 -14.82 3.34
CA PRO A 6 -16.47 -15.85 2.98
C PRO A 6 -17.88 -15.24 2.91
N GLY A 7 -18.52 -15.36 1.74
CA GLY A 7 -19.84 -14.79 1.45
C GLY A 7 -19.81 -13.59 0.50
N ALA A 8 -18.66 -13.01 0.21
CA ALA A 8 -18.54 -12.06 -0.88
C ALA A 8 -18.67 -12.78 -2.23
N ARG A 9 -19.55 -12.27 -3.11
CA ARG A 9 -19.63 -12.73 -4.51
C ARG A 9 -18.63 -11.97 -5.35
N VAL A 10 -17.72 -12.68 -6.00
CA VAL A 10 -16.64 -12.08 -6.80
C VAL A 10 -16.80 -12.44 -8.28
N PHE A 11 -16.92 -11.43 -9.12
CA PHE A 11 -16.91 -11.57 -10.57
C PHE A 11 -15.57 -11.06 -11.14
N GLY A 12 -14.80 -11.92 -11.78
CA GLY A 12 -13.52 -11.59 -12.39
C GLY A 12 -13.68 -11.13 -13.84
N VAL A 13 -12.88 -10.14 -14.25
CA VAL A 13 -12.82 -9.71 -15.66
C VAL A 13 -11.37 -9.66 -16.11
N ASP A 14 -11.04 -10.37 -17.19
CA ASP A 14 -9.71 -10.34 -17.80
C ASP A 14 -9.85 -10.49 -19.33
N THR A 15 -8.90 -9.91 -20.05
CA THR A 15 -8.84 -10.07 -21.53
C THR A 15 -8.33 -11.46 -21.95
N ASP A 16 -7.64 -12.17 -21.06
CA ASP A 16 -7.17 -13.53 -21.28
C ASP A 16 -8.18 -14.57 -20.78
N ALA A 17 -8.81 -15.28 -21.70
CA ALA A 17 -9.78 -16.32 -21.39
C ALA A 17 -9.20 -17.46 -20.53
N ALA A 18 -7.90 -17.76 -20.63
CA ALA A 18 -7.25 -18.77 -19.80
C ALA A 18 -7.14 -18.32 -18.35
N THR A 19 -6.88 -17.03 -18.12
CA THR A 19 -6.90 -16.40 -16.79
C THR A 19 -8.29 -16.48 -16.18
N CYS A 20 -9.35 -16.14 -16.93
CA CYS A 20 -10.73 -16.24 -16.47
C CYS A 20 -11.10 -17.68 -16.06
N ALA A 21 -10.80 -18.66 -16.91
CA ALA A 21 -11.07 -20.07 -16.63
C ALA A 21 -10.32 -20.53 -15.37
N ALA A 22 -9.02 -20.24 -15.27
CA ALA A 22 -8.21 -20.64 -14.13
C ALA A 22 -8.65 -20.00 -12.81
N ALA A 23 -9.12 -18.74 -12.81
CA ALA A 23 -9.64 -18.07 -11.63
C ALA A 23 -10.93 -18.74 -11.12
N THR A 24 -11.82 -19.12 -12.03
CA THR A 24 -13.07 -19.82 -11.68
C THR A 24 -12.81 -21.25 -11.23
N ASP A 25 -11.97 -22.01 -11.95
CA ASP A 25 -11.63 -23.40 -11.63
C ASP A 25 -10.97 -23.53 -10.24
N ARG A 26 -10.20 -22.53 -9.82
CA ARG A 26 -9.56 -22.48 -8.50
C ARG A 26 -10.46 -21.93 -7.40
N GLY A 27 -11.68 -21.51 -7.71
CA GLY A 27 -12.60 -20.90 -6.76
C GLY A 27 -12.14 -19.54 -6.23
N TRP A 28 -11.34 -18.81 -7.02
CA TRP A 28 -10.89 -17.46 -6.65
C TRP A 28 -11.93 -16.38 -6.99
N CYS A 29 -12.84 -16.69 -7.87
CA CYS A 29 -14.06 -15.94 -8.13
C CYS A 29 -15.21 -16.88 -8.44
N ASP A 30 -16.43 -16.43 -8.26
CA ASP A 30 -17.67 -17.21 -8.51
C ASP A 30 -17.92 -17.34 -10.03
N ALA A 31 -17.55 -16.32 -10.77
CA ALA A 31 -17.60 -16.31 -12.23
C ALA A 31 -16.51 -15.38 -12.78
N ALA A 32 -16.08 -15.62 -14.02
CA ALA A 32 -15.16 -14.74 -14.73
C ALA A 32 -15.46 -14.72 -16.23
N SER A 33 -15.24 -13.57 -16.88
CA SER A 33 -15.45 -13.44 -18.31
C SER A 33 -14.53 -12.37 -18.94
N GLY A 34 -14.52 -12.34 -20.27
CA GLY A 34 -13.94 -11.22 -21.01
C GLY A 34 -14.72 -9.91 -20.83
N PRO A 35 -14.09 -8.77 -21.13
CA PRO A 35 -14.70 -7.44 -20.92
C PRO A 35 -15.93 -7.17 -21.81
N ASP A 36 -16.10 -7.90 -22.90
CA ASP A 36 -17.21 -7.74 -23.84
C ASP A 36 -18.33 -8.78 -23.64
N ASP A 37 -18.20 -9.65 -22.64
CA ASP A 37 -19.24 -10.64 -22.32
C ASP A 37 -20.45 -9.94 -21.70
N PRO A 38 -21.68 -10.23 -22.17
CA PRO A 38 -22.90 -9.68 -21.55
C PRO A 38 -23.07 -10.00 -20.08
N ALA A 39 -22.47 -11.09 -19.57
CA ALA A 39 -22.53 -11.47 -18.17
C ALA A 39 -21.84 -10.45 -17.27
N PHE A 40 -20.73 -9.86 -17.73
CA PHE A 40 -20.05 -8.78 -17.00
C PHE A 40 -20.97 -7.57 -16.81
N ARG A 41 -21.58 -7.09 -17.92
CA ARG A 41 -22.53 -5.99 -17.86
C ARG A 41 -23.71 -6.30 -16.93
N ALA A 42 -24.30 -7.49 -17.06
CA ALA A 42 -25.42 -7.90 -16.23
C ALA A 42 -25.07 -7.93 -14.74
N PHE A 43 -23.84 -8.36 -14.39
CA PHE A 43 -23.37 -8.33 -13.01
C PHE A 43 -23.21 -6.89 -12.49
N ILE A 44 -22.63 -5.98 -13.28
CA ILE A 44 -22.50 -4.56 -12.90
C ILE A 44 -23.85 -3.91 -12.66
N GLU A 45 -24.82 -4.17 -13.54
CA GLU A 45 -26.15 -3.51 -13.49
C GLU A 45 -27.04 -4.03 -12.33
N ASN A 46 -26.84 -5.28 -11.87
CA ASN A 46 -27.81 -5.90 -10.95
C ASN A 46 -27.24 -6.32 -9.58
N ASP A 47 -25.93 -6.63 -9.50
CA ASP A 47 -25.39 -7.34 -8.33
C ASP A 47 -24.12 -6.67 -7.75
N CYS A 48 -23.50 -5.73 -8.45
CA CYS A 48 -22.19 -5.19 -8.09
C CYS A 48 -22.30 -3.98 -7.14
N GLU A 49 -21.73 -4.09 -5.96
CA GLU A 49 -21.63 -3.01 -4.98
C GLU A 49 -20.28 -2.27 -5.07
N LEU A 50 -19.21 -3.00 -5.41
CA LEU A 50 -17.84 -2.49 -5.48
C LEU A 50 -17.14 -2.96 -6.74
N VAL A 51 -16.58 -2.03 -7.50
CA VAL A 51 -15.66 -2.30 -8.62
C VAL A 51 -14.23 -2.03 -8.19
N VAL A 52 -13.34 -3.00 -8.40
CA VAL A 52 -11.89 -2.86 -8.22
C VAL A 52 -11.21 -2.88 -9.59
N ILE A 53 -10.66 -1.75 -10.01
CA ILE A 53 -9.88 -1.64 -11.26
C ILE A 53 -8.45 -2.11 -10.98
N ALA A 54 -8.12 -3.30 -11.46
CA ALA A 54 -6.80 -3.93 -11.29
C ALA A 54 -6.12 -4.15 -12.66
N THR A 55 -6.31 -3.21 -13.58
CA THR A 55 -5.78 -3.24 -14.95
C THR A 55 -4.56 -2.33 -15.09
N PRO A 56 -3.74 -2.50 -16.15
CA PRO A 56 -2.74 -1.48 -16.49
C PRO A 56 -3.40 -0.11 -16.73
N VAL A 57 -2.68 0.98 -16.38
CA VAL A 57 -3.14 2.38 -16.54
C VAL A 57 -3.74 2.66 -17.92
N ALA A 58 -3.14 2.11 -18.98
CA ALA A 58 -3.61 2.30 -20.36
C ALA A 58 -5.03 1.76 -20.66
N ALA A 59 -5.59 0.93 -19.79
CA ALA A 59 -6.93 0.37 -19.96
C ALA A 59 -8.00 1.05 -19.08
N VAL A 60 -7.59 1.96 -18.21
CA VAL A 60 -8.47 2.58 -17.21
C VAL A 60 -9.66 3.30 -17.87
N ASP A 61 -9.39 4.13 -18.87
CA ASP A 61 -10.41 4.96 -19.51
C ASP A 61 -11.53 4.11 -20.12
N ASP A 62 -11.17 2.99 -20.75
CA ASP A 62 -12.13 2.08 -21.36
C ASP A 62 -13.07 1.47 -20.31
N TYR A 63 -12.54 1.06 -19.15
CA TYR A 63 -13.38 0.51 -18.08
C TYR A 63 -14.24 1.57 -17.39
N LEU A 64 -13.69 2.75 -17.13
CA LEU A 64 -14.47 3.86 -16.58
C LEU A 64 -15.57 4.31 -17.53
N ALA A 65 -15.30 4.36 -18.85
CA ALA A 65 -16.30 4.67 -19.86
C ALA A 65 -17.41 3.60 -19.89
N ARG A 66 -17.09 2.31 -19.77
CA ARG A 66 -18.09 1.24 -19.66
C ARG A 66 -18.97 1.40 -18.41
N LEU A 67 -18.38 1.70 -17.25
CA LEU A 67 -19.16 1.96 -16.02
C LEU A 67 -20.11 3.15 -16.20
N ARG A 68 -19.65 4.23 -16.85
CA ARG A 68 -20.50 5.38 -17.22
C ARG A 68 -21.65 4.94 -18.11
N ASP A 69 -21.35 4.26 -19.21
CA ASP A 69 -22.33 3.87 -20.23
C ASP A 69 -23.37 2.88 -19.71
N TRP A 70 -23.02 2.13 -18.67
CA TRP A 70 -23.92 1.23 -17.93
C TRP A 70 -24.61 1.92 -16.73
N GLY A 71 -24.32 3.21 -16.49
CA GLY A 71 -24.92 3.98 -15.40
C GLY A 71 -24.56 3.49 -14.01
N TYR A 72 -23.37 2.91 -13.83
CA TYR A 72 -22.93 2.42 -12.54
C TYR A 72 -22.68 3.54 -11.55
N THR A 73 -23.32 3.50 -10.39
CA THR A 73 -23.21 4.52 -9.33
C THR A 73 -22.74 3.95 -8.00
N GLY A 74 -22.26 2.71 -8.00
CA GLY A 74 -21.66 2.07 -6.82
C GLY A 74 -20.26 2.57 -6.51
N VAL A 75 -19.61 1.95 -5.54
CA VAL A 75 -18.25 2.29 -5.13
C VAL A 75 -17.23 1.79 -6.15
N VAL A 76 -16.25 2.61 -6.48
CA VAL A 76 -15.12 2.24 -7.34
C VAL A 76 -13.81 2.47 -6.60
N THR A 77 -12.90 1.53 -6.70
CA THR A 77 -11.50 1.66 -6.26
C THR A 77 -10.55 1.07 -7.29
N ASP A 78 -9.27 1.19 -7.05
CA ASP A 78 -8.25 0.65 -7.95
C ASP A 78 -7.04 0.10 -7.18
N THR A 79 -6.14 -0.59 -7.89
CA THR A 79 -4.85 -1.07 -7.39
C THR A 79 -3.66 -0.51 -8.17
N ILE A 80 -3.86 0.58 -8.90
CA ILE A 80 -2.89 1.15 -9.81
C ILE A 80 -1.78 1.87 -9.03
N SER A 81 -0.55 1.76 -9.52
CA SER A 81 0.63 2.26 -8.81
C SER A 81 0.77 3.79 -8.81
N THR A 82 0.03 4.50 -9.64
CA THR A 82 0.07 5.97 -9.80
C THR A 82 -1.35 6.52 -9.76
N LYS A 83 -1.53 7.76 -9.29
CA LYS A 83 -2.87 8.32 -9.07
C LYS A 83 -3.22 9.47 -10.02
N GLY A 84 -2.25 9.99 -10.78
CA GLY A 84 -2.45 11.16 -11.63
C GLY A 84 -3.55 10.96 -12.66
N HIS A 85 -3.39 9.99 -13.53
CA HIS A 85 -4.31 9.73 -14.64
C HIS A 85 -5.67 9.21 -14.17
N ILE A 86 -5.67 8.18 -13.33
CA ILE A 86 -6.92 7.52 -12.93
C ILE A 86 -7.87 8.46 -12.18
N LEU A 87 -7.36 9.38 -11.36
CA LEU A 87 -8.19 10.39 -10.69
C LEU A 87 -8.82 11.35 -11.68
N ALA A 88 -8.04 11.83 -12.65
CA ALA A 88 -8.58 12.72 -13.69
C ALA A 88 -9.65 12.01 -14.52
N ALA A 89 -9.39 10.79 -14.96
CA ALA A 89 -10.32 9.98 -15.73
C ALA A 89 -11.60 9.64 -14.93
N ALA A 90 -11.48 9.29 -13.65
CA ALA A 90 -12.63 9.01 -12.79
C ALA A 90 -13.52 10.25 -12.60
N ALA A 91 -12.91 11.41 -12.38
CA ALA A 91 -13.65 12.68 -12.26
C ALA A 91 -14.43 13.05 -13.53
N GLU A 92 -13.90 12.72 -14.71
CA GLU A 92 -14.53 13.00 -15.99
C GLU A 92 -15.57 11.96 -16.40
N LEU A 93 -15.27 10.68 -16.16
CA LEU A 93 -16.02 9.58 -16.75
C LEU A 93 -17.04 8.94 -15.80
N LEU A 94 -16.85 8.93 -14.48
CA LEU A 94 -17.78 8.26 -13.59
C LEU A 94 -19.06 9.09 -13.36
N PRO A 95 -20.24 8.44 -13.35
CA PRO A 95 -21.52 9.11 -13.02
C PRO A 95 -21.57 9.64 -11.58
N ALA A 96 -20.86 9.00 -10.66
CA ALA A 96 -20.76 9.39 -9.27
C ALA A 96 -19.28 9.46 -8.83
N PRO A 97 -18.50 10.47 -9.27
CA PRO A 97 -17.05 10.55 -9.00
C PRO A 97 -16.71 10.58 -7.51
N ALA A 98 -17.58 11.15 -6.67
CA ALA A 98 -17.39 11.20 -5.22
C ALA A 98 -17.35 9.80 -4.55
N ARG A 99 -17.84 8.77 -5.25
CA ARG A 99 -17.79 7.37 -4.79
C ARG A 99 -16.56 6.60 -5.30
N TYR A 100 -15.63 7.28 -5.92
CA TYR A 100 -14.34 6.72 -6.28
C TYR A 100 -13.32 7.00 -5.18
N VAL A 101 -12.75 5.93 -4.61
CA VAL A 101 -11.70 6.02 -3.60
C VAL A 101 -10.44 5.38 -4.15
N PRO A 102 -9.42 6.16 -4.51
CA PRO A 102 -8.20 5.65 -5.10
C PRO A 102 -7.42 4.76 -4.14
N GLY A 103 -6.95 3.60 -4.62
CA GLY A 103 -6.20 2.63 -3.86
C GLY A 103 -4.86 2.28 -4.51
N HIS A 104 -3.88 1.87 -3.71
CA HIS A 104 -2.62 1.31 -4.18
C HIS A 104 -2.04 0.33 -3.14
N PRO A 105 -2.16 -0.98 -3.32
CA PRO A 105 -1.46 -1.95 -2.50
C PRO A 105 0.04 -1.90 -2.80
N MET A 106 0.86 -1.61 -1.79
CA MET A 106 2.32 -1.69 -1.87
C MET A 106 2.77 -3.16 -1.77
N ALA A 107 2.22 -3.98 -2.66
CA ALA A 107 2.47 -5.41 -2.75
C ALA A 107 2.52 -5.84 -4.22
N GLY A 108 3.26 -6.89 -4.48
CA GLY A 108 3.40 -7.41 -5.84
C GLY A 108 4.43 -8.54 -5.89
N SER A 109 4.54 -9.16 -7.03
CA SER A 109 5.58 -10.13 -7.33
C SER A 109 6.14 -9.88 -8.73
N GLU A 110 7.31 -10.45 -9.01
CA GLU A 110 7.91 -10.44 -10.35
C GLU A 110 7.14 -11.34 -11.34
N GLN A 111 6.25 -12.19 -10.82
CA GLN A 111 5.43 -13.08 -11.63
C GLN A 111 4.23 -12.34 -12.18
N SER A 112 4.06 -12.35 -13.48
CA SER A 112 2.92 -11.73 -14.16
C SER A 112 1.72 -12.68 -14.24
N GLY A 113 0.51 -12.09 -14.25
CA GLY A 113 -0.74 -12.81 -14.45
C GLY A 113 -1.13 -13.68 -13.26
N ILE A 114 -2.02 -14.65 -13.53
CA ILE A 114 -2.65 -15.49 -12.51
C ILE A 114 -1.67 -16.39 -11.74
N ALA A 115 -0.47 -16.62 -12.27
CA ALA A 115 0.57 -17.39 -11.59
C ALA A 115 1.13 -16.70 -10.36
N GLY A 116 1.05 -15.36 -10.30
CA GLY A 116 1.47 -14.57 -9.15
C GLY A 116 0.40 -14.42 -8.06
N ALA A 117 -0.80 -14.92 -8.28
CA ALA A 117 -1.90 -14.79 -7.32
C ALA A 117 -1.73 -15.75 -6.14
N ARG A 118 -1.87 -15.21 -4.93
CA ARG A 118 -1.85 -15.96 -3.66
C ARG A 118 -2.72 -15.28 -2.62
N ALA A 119 -3.24 -16.06 -1.66
CA ALA A 119 -4.20 -15.56 -0.67
C ALA A 119 -3.57 -14.58 0.35
N ASP A 120 -2.26 -14.72 0.60
CA ASP A 120 -1.48 -13.94 1.56
C ASP A 120 -0.76 -12.73 0.94
N LEU A 121 -1.06 -12.38 -0.32
CA LEU A 121 -0.34 -11.33 -1.07
C LEU A 121 -0.34 -9.98 -0.34
N PHE A 122 -1.39 -9.66 0.38
CA PHE A 122 -1.56 -8.37 1.04
C PHE A 122 -1.29 -8.42 2.55
N GLU A 123 -1.02 -9.60 3.13
CA GLU A 123 -0.78 -9.73 4.57
C GLU A 123 0.40 -8.87 5.02
N GLY A 124 0.12 -7.93 5.93
CA GLY A 124 1.10 -6.97 6.44
C GLY A 124 1.57 -5.90 5.46
N ALA A 125 1.09 -5.93 4.20
CA ALA A 125 1.43 -4.91 3.21
C ALA A 125 0.74 -3.58 3.54
N ASN A 126 1.38 -2.47 3.22
CA ASN A 126 0.71 -1.18 3.23
C ASN A 126 -0.21 -1.09 2.01
N TRP A 127 -1.46 -0.68 2.24
CA TRP A 127 -2.40 -0.33 1.19
C TRP A 127 -2.73 1.15 1.31
N ILE A 128 -2.29 1.92 0.33
CA ILE A 128 -2.50 3.36 0.35
C ILE A 128 -3.90 3.64 -0.20
N LEU A 129 -4.67 4.45 0.53
CA LEU A 129 -5.91 5.06 0.06
C LEU A 129 -5.68 6.57 -0.06
N CYS A 130 -6.13 7.16 -1.17
CA CYS A 130 -5.94 8.59 -1.45
C CYS A 130 -7.28 9.33 -1.49
N PRO A 131 -8.01 9.44 -0.35
CA PRO A 131 -9.25 10.21 -0.31
C PRO A 131 -8.98 11.69 -0.53
N ASP A 132 -9.98 12.40 -1.03
CA ASP A 132 -10.03 13.85 -1.12
C ASP A 132 -11.28 14.42 -0.46
N GLU A 133 -11.48 15.74 -0.54
CA GLU A 133 -12.61 16.43 0.09
C GLU A 133 -13.98 16.01 -0.49
N SER A 134 -14.01 15.42 -1.69
CA SER A 134 -15.24 14.95 -2.34
C SER A 134 -15.59 13.51 -2.00
N THR A 135 -14.64 12.76 -1.41
CA THR A 135 -14.80 11.34 -1.09
C THR A 135 -15.93 11.13 -0.09
N VAL A 136 -16.85 10.22 -0.39
CA VAL A 136 -17.94 9.83 0.52
C VAL A 136 -17.36 9.09 1.72
N PRO A 137 -17.56 9.56 2.97
CA PRO A 137 -16.93 8.95 4.16
C PRO A 137 -17.29 7.48 4.37
N GLU A 138 -18.53 7.10 4.10
CA GLU A 138 -19.02 5.74 4.22
C GLU A 138 -18.33 4.79 3.23
N ASP A 139 -18.06 5.24 2.01
CA ASP A 139 -17.35 4.45 1.00
C ASP A 139 -15.87 4.26 1.38
N PHE A 140 -15.24 5.29 1.95
CA PHE A 140 -13.90 5.18 2.51
C PHE A 140 -13.86 4.16 3.65
N GLN A 141 -14.82 4.20 4.56
CA GLN A 141 -14.90 3.26 5.68
C GLN A 141 -15.06 1.82 5.18
N HIS A 142 -15.95 1.58 4.21
CA HIS A 142 -16.14 0.25 3.63
C HIS A 142 -14.84 -0.29 2.99
N LEU A 143 -14.11 0.56 2.27
CA LEU A 143 -12.82 0.15 1.70
C LEU A 143 -11.74 -0.07 2.77
N HIS A 144 -11.73 0.74 3.82
CA HIS A 144 -10.85 0.51 4.95
C HIS A 144 -11.11 -0.87 5.60
N GLU A 145 -12.38 -1.21 5.85
CA GLU A 145 -12.79 -2.51 6.40
C GLU A 145 -12.42 -3.66 5.45
N LEU A 146 -12.63 -3.49 4.13
CA LEU A 146 -12.23 -4.47 3.13
C LEU A 146 -10.72 -4.72 3.16
N VAL A 147 -9.92 -3.66 3.13
CA VAL A 147 -8.46 -3.72 3.08
C VAL A 147 -7.89 -4.34 4.37
N THR A 148 -8.41 -3.95 5.53
CA THR A 148 -8.02 -4.55 6.82
C THR A 148 -8.46 -6.00 6.93
N GLY A 149 -9.61 -6.37 6.36
CA GLY A 149 -10.06 -7.76 6.24
C GLY A 149 -9.17 -8.63 5.34
N LEU A 150 -8.31 -8.02 4.50
CA LEU A 150 -7.26 -8.69 3.75
C LEU A 150 -5.93 -8.78 4.53
N ASP A 151 -5.92 -8.42 5.81
CA ASP A 151 -4.73 -8.30 6.67
C ASP A 151 -3.69 -7.29 6.17
N ALA A 152 -4.10 -6.34 5.33
CA ALA A 152 -3.28 -5.21 4.91
C ALA A 152 -3.43 -4.03 5.88
N ARG A 153 -2.47 -3.10 5.84
CA ARG A 153 -2.47 -1.88 6.66
C ARG A 153 -2.88 -0.70 5.81
N VAL A 154 -3.94 -0.01 6.19
CA VAL A 154 -4.36 1.20 5.49
C VAL A 154 -3.45 2.37 5.86
N VAL A 155 -2.95 3.06 4.84
CA VAL A 155 -2.22 4.33 4.95
C VAL A 155 -2.95 5.35 4.09
N SER A 156 -3.39 6.45 4.68
CA SER A 156 -4.05 7.52 3.93
C SER A 156 -3.08 8.64 3.60
N LEU A 157 -2.97 8.98 2.32
CA LEU A 157 -2.12 10.05 1.81
C LEU A 157 -2.90 10.90 0.80
N ARG A 158 -2.53 12.17 0.66
CA ARG A 158 -2.97 12.94 -0.49
C ARG A 158 -2.29 12.41 -1.76
N ARG A 159 -2.96 12.53 -2.90
CA ARG A 159 -2.46 12.07 -4.19
C ARG A 159 -1.03 12.52 -4.49
N GLU A 160 -0.77 13.81 -4.29
CA GLU A 160 0.53 14.42 -4.58
C GLU A 160 1.64 13.84 -3.70
N GLU A 161 1.33 13.61 -2.43
CA GLU A 161 2.25 12.98 -1.46
C GLU A 161 2.51 11.51 -1.84
N HIS A 162 1.45 10.79 -2.25
CA HIS A 162 1.57 9.42 -2.75
C HIS A 162 2.49 9.35 -3.96
N ASP A 163 2.19 10.11 -5.03
CA ASP A 163 2.93 10.04 -6.29
C ASP A 163 4.40 10.48 -6.11
N ALA A 164 4.67 11.48 -5.25
CA ALA A 164 6.01 11.87 -4.88
C ALA A 164 6.75 10.77 -4.10
N ALA A 165 6.09 10.17 -3.11
CA ALA A 165 6.69 9.12 -2.29
C ALA A 165 7.03 7.88 -3.13
N VAL A 166 6.10 7.37 -3.94
CA VAL A 166 6.35 6.17 -4.76
C VAL A 166 7.39 6.42 -5.86
N ALA A 167 7.53 7.66 -6.35
CA ALA A 167 8.63 8.00 -7.24
C ALA A 167 9.98 7.70 -6.61
N VAL A 168 10.18 8.10 -5.34
CA VAL A 168 11.46 7.94 -4.63
C VAL A 168 11.69 6.51 -4.17
N VAL A 169 10.66 5.83 -3.58
CA VAL A 169 10.86 4.53 -2.93
C VAL A 169 10.61 3.33 -3.86
N SER A 170 10.05 3.55 -5.05
CA SER A 170 9.71 2.49 -6.01
C SER A 170 10.24 2.76 -7.42
N HIS A 171 9.88 3.91 -8.02
CA HIS A 171 10.15 4.13 -9.44
C HIS A 171 11.63 4.43 -9.71
N VAL A 172 12.26 5.33 -8.95
CA VAL A 172 13.72 5.59 -9.06
C VAL A 172 14.53 4.32 -8.79
N PRO A 173 14.28 3.53 -7.73
CA PRO A 173 14.96 2.25 -7.54
C PRO A 173 14.86 1.31 -8.74
N HIS A 174 13.69 1.22 -9.38
CA HIS A 174 13.53 0.39 -10.58
C HIS A 174 14.39 0.89 -11.76
N MET A 175 14.42 2.21 -12.00
CA MET A 175 15.25 2.78 -13.05
C MET A 175 16.74 2.59 -12.75
N VAL A 176 17.17 2.71 -11.50
CA VAL A 176 18.54 2.45 -11.06
C VAL A 176 18.90 0.97 -11.26
N ALA A 177 18.04 0.05 -10.84
CA ALA A 177 18.25 -1.38 -11.06
C ALA A 177 18.39 -1.73 -12.54
N SER A 178 17.51 -1.16 -13.38
CA SER A 178 17.57 -1.34 -14.84
C SER A 178 18.85 -0.76 -15.44
N SER A 179 19.28 0.40 -14.96
CA SER A 179 20.54 1.04 -15.40
C SER A 179 21.77 0.23 -15.00
N LEU A 180 21.80 -0.36 -13.81
CA LEU A 180 22.86 -1.26 -13.36
C LEU A 180 22.96 -2.50 -14.25
N MET A 181 21.82 -3.09 -14.63
CA MET A 181 21.80 -4.21 -15.57
C MET A 181 22.30 -3.82 -16.95
N GLN A 182 21.91 -2.65 -17.46
CA GLN A 182 22.40 -2.13 -18.75
C GLN A 182 23.90 -1.88 -18.70
N LEU A 183 24.42 -1.28 -17.62
CA LEU A 183 25.85 -1.05 -17.42
C LEU A 183 26.63 -2.37 -17.44
N ALA A 184 26.18 -3.36 -16.66
CA ALA A 184 26.84 -4.67 -16.63
C ALA A 184 26.80 -5.38 -17.99
N SER A 185 25.66 -5.29 -18.70
CA SER A 185 25.51 -5.88 -20.03
C SER A 185 26.40 -5.20 -21.09
N ALA A 186 26.56 -3.88 -21.02
CA ALA A 186 27.42 -3.13 -21.93
C ALA A 186 28.92 -3.47 -21.77
N HIS A 187 29.33 -3.93 -20.59
CA HIS A 187 30.70 -4.38 -20.30
C HIS A 187 30.87 -5.90 -20.33
N ALA A 188 29.81 -6.66 -20.65
CA ALA A 188 29.93 -8.10 -20.79
C ALA A 188 30.79 -8.45 -22.03
N ASP A 189 31.80 -9.26 -21.82
CA ASP A 189 32.64 -9.84 -22.88
C ASP A 189 32.08 -11.19 -23.37
N ASP A 190 32.66 -11.72 -24.45
CA ASP A 190 32.29 -13.02 -25.02
C ASP A 190 32.50 -14.19 -24.03
N THR A 191 33.26 -13.98 -22.96
CA THR A 191 33.53 -14.98 -21.91
C THR A 191 32.49 -14.94 -20.81
N GLY A 192 31.63 -13.92 -20.75
CA GLY A 192 30.63 -13.70 -19.71
C GLY A 192 31.24 -13.45 -18.31
N SER A 193 32.49 -13.00 -18.25
CA SER A 193 33.24 -12.85 -16.99
C SER A 193 32.53 -11.95 -16.00
N ILE A 194 32.02 -10.79 -16.40
CA ILE A 194 31.32 -9.84 -15.52
C ILE A 194 30.06 -10.47 -14.91
N MET A 195 29.25 -11.16 -15.74
CA MET A 195 28.01 -11.79 -15.26
C MET A 195 28.28 -12.95 -14.28
N ARG A 196 29.42 -13.66 -14.43
CA ARG A 196 29.83 -14.70 -13.47
C ARG A 196 30.26 -14.12 -12.11
N LEU A 197 30.73 -12.88 -12.09
CA LEU A 197 31.11 -12.18 -10.86
C LEU A 197 29.92 -11.55 -10.15
N ALA A 198 28.72 -11.56 -10.76
CA ALA A 198 27.49 -11.06 -10.15
C ALA A 198 27.12 -11.87 -8.91
N ALA A 199 27.53 -11.38 -7.75
CA ALA A 199 27.24 -11.98 -6.44
C ALA A 199 25.88 -11.52 -5.87
N GLY A 200 25.55 -11.95 -4.66
CA GLY A 200 24.27 -11.69 -4.02
C GLY A 200 23.83 -10.22 -4.06
N GLY A 201 24.71 -9.29 -3.64
CA GLY A 201 24.40 -7.87 -3.62
C GLY A 201 23.97 -7.31 -4.98
N PHE A 202 24.63 -7.71 -6.09
CA PHE A 202 24.23 -7.29 -7.42
C PHE A 202 22.86 -7.87 -7.81
N LYS A 203 22.64 -9.17 -7.56
CA LYS A 203 21.39 -9.87 -7.87
C LYS A 203 20.22 -9.28 -7.10
N ASP A 204 20.41 -9.01 -5.82
CA ASP A 204 19.36 -8.44 -4.95
C ASP A 204 18.99 -7.02 -5.39
N THR A 205 20.00 -6.18 -5.68
CA THR A 205 19.78 -4.81 -6.13
C THR A 205 19.10 -4.75 -7.50
N THR A 206 19.41 -5.69 -8.41
CA THR A 206 18.88 -5.70 -9.77
C THR A 206 17.66 -6.59 -9.96
N ARG A 207 17.20 -7.30 -8.94
CA ARG A 207 16.07 -8.23 -9.02
C ARG A 207 14.82 -7.62 -9.66
N ILE A 208 14.49 -6.41 -9.27
CA ILE A 208 13.30 -5.70 -9.75
C ILE A 208 13.39 -5.29 -11.23
N ALA A 209 14.58 -5.21 -11.82
CA ALA A 209 14.76 -4.91 -13.25
C ALA A 209 14.15 -5.94 -14.21
N ALA A 210 13.78 -7.13 -13.70
CA ALA A 210 13.10 -8.16 -14.46
C ALA A 210 11.58 -7.89 -14.67
N GLY A 211 11.04 -6.82 -14.12
CA GLY A 211 9.63 -6.43 -14.27
C GLY A 211 9.25 -6.14 -15.72
N SER A 212 7.93 -6.21 -16.02
CA SER A 212 7.38 -6.00 -17.36
C SER A 212 7.72 -4.60 -17.91
N PRO A 213 8.44 -4.47 -19.03
CA PRO A 213 8.77 -3.17 -19.61
C PRO A 213 7.53 -2.35 -20.00
N LYS A 214 6.47 -3.01 -20.47
CA LYS A 214 5.21 -2.34 -20.86
C LYS A 214 4.51 -1.74 -19.63
N LEU A 215 4.45 -2.47 -18.52
CA LEU A 215 3.86 -1.98 -17.26
C LEU A 215 4.65 -0.79 -16.73
N TRP A 216 5.97 -0.91 -16.65
CA TRP A 216 6.86 0.13 -16.13
C TRP A 216 6.92 1.38 -17.00
N CYS A 217 6.77 1.23 -18.32
CA CYS A 217 6.60 2.37 -19.22
C CYS A 217 5.32 3.16 -18.86
N GLY A 218 4.20 2.48 -18.66
CA GLY A 218 2.96 3.14 -18.23
C GLY A 218 3.12 3.89 -16.91
N ILE A 219 3.66 3.24 -15.88
CA ILE A 219 3.92 3.84 -14.56
C ILE A 219 4.85 5.06 -14.67
N ALA A 220 5.94 4.94 -15.43
CA ALA A 220 6.94 5.99 -15.55
C ALA A 220 6.39 7.26 -16.20
N PHE A 221 5.58 7.11 -17.25
CA PHE A 221 4.99 8.25 -17.96
C PHE A 221 3.79 8.85 -17.21
N ASP A 222 3.04 8.06 -16.47
CA ASP A 222 1.95 8.55 -15.63
C ASP A 222 2.46 9.39 -14.45
N ASN A 223 3.62 9.03 -13.88
CA ASN A 223 4.28 9.80 -12.80
C ASN A 223 5.55 10.52 -13.28
N ALA A 224 5.56 11.02 -14.53
CA ALA A 224 6.77 11.51 -15.19
C ALA A 224 7.46 12.67 -14.45
N CYS A 225 6.69 13.63 -13.92
CA CYS A 225 7.26 14.79 -13.22
C CYS A 225 8.02 14.38 -11.96
N ALA A 226 7.40 13.60 -11.09
CA ALA A 226 8.03 13.18 -9.84
C ALA A 226 9.19 12.21 -10.09
N LEU A 227 9.03 11.27 -11.03
CA LEU A 227 10.11 10.36 -11.41
C LEU A 227 11.31 11.10 -12.00
N LYS A 228 11.07 12.06 -12.89
CA LYS A 228 12.17 12.86 -13.46
C LYS A 228 12.94 13.62 -12.39
N SER A 229 12.23 14.27 -11.46
CA SER A 229 12.86 14.97 -10.33
C SER A 229 13.75 14.02 -9.51
N GLY A 230 13.22 12.85 -9.14
CA GLY A 230 13.98 11.86 -8.38
C GLY A 230 15.20 11.29 -9.14
N LEU A 231 15.11 11.16 -10.46
CA LEU A 231 16.24 10.74 -11.30
C LEU A 231 17.31 11.83 -11.38
N ASP A 232 16.93 13.11 -11.49
CA ASP A 232 17.87 14.23 -11.48
C ASP A 232 18.61 14.30 -10.13
N GLU A 233 17.92 14.12 -9.02
CA GLU A 233 18.51 14.07 -7.68
C GLU A 233 19.47 12.87 -7.53
N MET A 234 19.05 11.68 -7.99
CA MET A 234 19.91 10.49 -7.98
C MET A 234 21.19 10.71 -8.81
N ALA A 235 21.06 11.30 -9.99
CA ALA A 235 22.21 11.63 -10.82
C ALA A 235 23.17 12.63 -10.12
N SER A 236 22.64 13.60 -9.40
CA SER A 236 23.42 14.55 -8.59
C SER A 236 24.17 13.85 -7.45
N ILE A 237 23.52 12.91 -6.75
CA ILE A 237 24.17 12.12 -5.69
C ILE A 237 25.32 11.28 -6.26
N LEU A 238 25.09 10.58 -7.38
CA LEU A 238 26.12 9.80 -8.05
C LEU A 238 27.28 10.70 -8.53
N GLY A 239 26.96 11.89 -9.03
CA GLY A 239 27.96 12.90 -9.40
C GLY A 239 28.82 13.34 -8.21
N SER A 240 28.25 13.44 -7.01
CA SER A 240 29.02 13.79 -5.81
C SER A 240 30.04 12.70 -5.42
N PHE A 241 29.68 11.42 -5.56
CA PHE A 241 30.62 10.32 -5.39
C PHE A 241 31.74 10.35 -6.44
N ALA A 242 31.39 10.60 -7.71
CA ALA A 242 32.37 10.68 -8.79
C ALA A 242 33.36 11.85 -8.59
N ALA A 243 32.87 13.03 -8.21
CA ALA A 243 33.70 14.21 -7.93
C ALA A 243 34.65 14.00 -6.75
N ALA A 244 34.20 13.35 -5.68
CA ALA A 244 35.04 13.03 -4.54
C ALA A 244 36.18 12.06 -4.92
N LEU A 245 35.91 11.10 -5.82
CA LEU A 245 36.94 10.20 -6.37
C LEU A 245 37.94 10.95 -7.25
N GLU A 246 37.47 11.84 -8.12
CA GLU A 246 38.32 12.64 -9.03
C GLU A 246 39.28 13.55 -8.27
N THR A 247 38.79 14.17 -7.18
CA THR A 247 39.59 15.09 -6.36
C THR A 247 40.40 14.39 -5.27
N GLY A 248 40.18 13.09 -5.04
CA GLY A 248 40.79 12.33 -3.94
C GLY A 248 40.24 12.71 -2.56
N ASP A 249 39.06 13.33 -2.50
CA ASP A 249 38.38 13.76 -1.26
C ASP A 249 37.73 12.57 -0.53
N ARG A 250 38.56 11.88 0.27
CA ARG A 250 38.18 10.73 1.05
C ARG A 250 37.16 11.09 2.19
N GLU A 251 37.26 12.31 2.72
CA GLU A 251 36.40 12.76 3.80
C GLU A 251 34.95 12.89 3.30
N THR A 252 34.74 13.63 2.20
CA THR A 252 33.40 13.73 1.57
C THR A 252 32.88 12.37 1.15
N PHE A 253 33.70 11.50 0.55
CA PHE A 253 33.27 10.17 0.13
C PHE A 253 32.81 9.32 1.33
N THR A 254 33.57 9.33 2.43
CA THR A 254 33.23 8.60 3.65
C THR A 254 31.95 9.13 4.29
N ARG A 255 31.77 10.46 4.33
CA ARG A 255 30.57 11.09 4.87
C ARG A 255 29.32 10.69 4.09
N LEU A 256 29.34 10.71 2.76
CA LEU A 256 28.20 10.27 1.93
C LEU A 256 27.81 8.82 2.20
N LEU A 257 28.79 7.92 2.35
CA LEU A 257 28.52 6.52 2.72
C LEU A 257 27.96 6.37 4.13
N ALA A 258 28.48 7.16 5.09
CA ALA A 258 28.02 7.11 6.47
C ALA A 258 26.57 7.57 6.60
N GLU A 259 26.21 8.69 5.96
CA GLU A 259 24.84 9.20 5.92
C GLU A 259 23.86 8.17 5.34
N ALA A 260 24.21 7.51 4.25
CA ALA A 260 23.40 6.44 3.66
C ALA A 260 23.29 5.21 4.58
N ALA A 261 24.38 4.82 5.23
CA ALA A 261 24.38 3.68 6.15
C ALA A 261 23.53 3.96 7.41
N ASP A 262 23.58 5.18 7.94
CA ASP A 262 22.77 5.60 9.08
C ASP A 262 21.29 5.59 8.71
N ALA A 263 20.93 6.19 7.59
CA ALA A 263 19.57 6.17 7.06
C ALA A 263 19.05 4.74 6.86
N ARG A 264 19.88 3.83 6.30
CA ARG A 264 19.52 2.40 6.10
C ARG A 264 19.28 1.68 7.42
N ARG A 265 20.11 1.94 8.45
CA ARG A 265 19.93 1.38 9.78
C ARG A 265 18.67 1.89 10.50
N ALA A 266 18.29 3.12 10.22
CA ALA A 266 17.08 3.72 10.75
C ALA A 266 15.79 3.23 10.07
N LEU A 267 15.88 2.61 8.88
CA LEU A 267 14.72 1.97 8.25
C LEU A 267 14.23 0.84 9.15
N PRO A 268 12.94 0.81 9.50
CA PRO A 268 12.37 -0.32 10.22
C PRO A 268 12.60 -1.60 9.43
N ALA A 269 13.07 -2.65 10.07
CA ALA A 269 13.41 -3.94 9.44
C ALA A 269 12.21 -4.74 8.88
N ALA A 270 11.07 -4.48 9.19
CA ALA A 270 9.67 -4.39 8.79
C ALA A 270 9.13 -3.39 9.80
N TRP A 271 8.17 -2.56 9.49
CA TRP A 271 7.54 -1.77 10.53
C TRP A 271 6.76 -2.72 11.46
N VAL A 272 7.51 -3.44 12.25
CA VAL A 272 7.02 -4.02 13.51
C VAL A 272 7.36 -2.92 14.51
N PRO A 273 6.38 -2.26 15.12
CA PRO A 273 6.67 -1.44 16.28
C PRO A 273 7.54 -2.30 17.19
N SER A 274 8.62 -1.75 17.73
CA SER A 274 9.36 -2.43 18.78
C SER A 274 8.35 -2.76 19.87
N THR A 275 7.83 -3.98 19.88
CA THR A 275 6.74 -4.41 20.76
C THR A 275 7.21 -4.43 22.21
N GLU A 276 8.53 -4.39 22.44
CA GLU A 276 9.16 -4.36 23.78
C GLU A 276 8.81 -3.08 24.58
N LYS A 277 8.30 -2.04 23.90
CA LYS A 277 7.96 -0.74 24.52
C LYS A 277 6.55 -0.26 24.19
N LEU A 278 5.72 -1.12 23.64
CA LEU A 278 4.34 -0.78 23.34
C LEU A 278 3.39 -1.35 24.39
N LEU A 279 2.41 -0.54 24.74
CA LEU A 279 1.37 -0.89 25.69
C LEU A 279 0.02 -0.83 24.99
N GLU A 280 -0.73 -1.91 25.02
CA GLU A 280 -2.14 -1.93 24.61
C GLU A 280 -3.00 -1.47 25.79
N VAL A 281 -3.83 -0.48 25.55
CA VAL A 281 -4.82 0.03 26.51
C VAL A 281 -6.20 -0.21 25.95
N ARG A 282 -6.99 -1.06 26.61
CA ARG A 282 -8.36 -1.39 26.19
C ARG A 282 -9.36 -0.72 27.09
N ILE A 283 -10.29 0.01 26.49
CA ILE A 283 -11.27 0.87 27.17
C ILE A 283 -12.67 0.47 26.68
N PRO A 284 -13.39 -0.40 27.42
CA PRO A 284 -14.81 -0.60 27.15
C PRO A 284 -15.58 0.70 27.29
N MET A 285 -16.38 1.05 26.31
CA MET A 285 -17.08 2.33 26.28
C MET A 285 -18.48 2.20 25.67
N VAL A 286 -19.36 3.12 26.04
CA VAL A 286 -20.60 3.38 25.31
C VAL A 286 -20.25 4.20 24.08
N ASN A 287 -20.64 3.71 22.90
CA ASN A 287 -20.40 4.43 21.64
C ASN A 287 -21.30 5.67 21.59
N ARG A 288 -20.72 6.83 21.86
CA ARG A 288 -21.36 8.14 21.83
C ARG A 288 -20.48 9.18 21.17
N THR A 289 -21.10 10.20 20.61
CA THR A 289 -20.37 11.29 19.97
C THR A 289 -19.35 11.91 20.94
N GLY A 290 -18.10 12.02 20.48
CA GLY A 290 -17.02 12.66 21.22
C GLY A 290 -16.27 11.75 22.21
N VAL A 291 -16.69 10.50 22.45
CA VAL A 291 -16.03 9.63 23.43
C VAL A 291 -14.57 9.34 23.10
N VAL A 292 -14.24 9.14 21.83
CA VAL A 292 -12.85 8.92 21.38
C VAL A 292 -12.02 10.18 21.58
N ALA A 293 -12.57 11.34 21.25
CA ALA A 293 -11.87 12.62 21.46
C ALA A 293 -11.60 12.88 22.96
N GLU A 294 -12.52 12.52 23.83
CA GLU A 294 -12.35 12.62 25.30
C GLU A 294 -11.19 11.74 25.77
N VAL A 295 -11.14 10.48 25.37
CA VAL A 295 -10.06 9.56 25.73
C VAL A 295 -8.71 10.01 25.16
N CYS A 296 -8.65 10.42 23.90
CA CYS A 296 -7.42 10.93 23.28
C CYS A 296 -6.92 12.21 23.95
N THR A 297 -7.83 13.10 24.39
CA THR A 297 -7.46 14.31 25.13
C THR A 297 -6.86 13.97 26.48
N ILE A 298 -7.43 13.00 27.20
CA ILE A 298 -6.88 12.52 28.47
C ILE A 298 -5.47 11.93 28.24
N ALA A 299 -5.29 11.05 27.24
CA ALA A 299 -3.98 10.48 26.94
C ALA A 299 -2.93 11.55 26.60
N SER A 300 -3.31 12.52 25.77
CA SER A 300 -2.43 13.64 25.40
C SER A 300 -2.06 14.51 26.60
N SER A 301 -3.01 14.75 27.54
CA SER A 301 -2.79 15.61 28.72
C SER A 301 -1.74 15.07 29.69
N VAL A 302 -1.48 13.77 29.66
CA VAL A 302 -0.49 13.08 30.48
C VAL A 302 0.78 12.70 29.69
N GLY A 303 0.92 13.23 28.48
CA GLY A 303 2.11 13.02 27.63
C GLY A 303 2.21 11.65 26.99
N CYS A 304 1.13 10.86 26.97
CA CYS A 304 1.10 9.57 26.30
C CYS A 304 1.01 9.77 24.79
N ASN A 305 1.94 9.16 24.06
CA ASN A 305 1.93 9.18 22.60
C ASN A 305 1.17 7.98 22.05
N ILE A 306 0.10 8.26 21.30
CA ILE A 306 -0.79 7.23 20.71
C ILE A 306 -0.23 6.84 19.34
N GLN A 307 0.14 5.55 19.18
CA GLN A 307 0.65 4.98 17.94
C GLN A 307 -0.47 4.44 17.05
N SER A 308 -1.52 3.90 17.66
CA SER A 308 -2.66 3.34 16.95
C SER A 308 -3.93 3.46 17.78
N ILE A 309 -5.05 3.59 17.08
CA ILE A 309 -6.40 3.60 17.66
C ILE A 309 -7.23 2.59 16.87
N ASP A 310 -7.91 1.70 17.59
CA ASP A 310 -8.84 0.75 17.00
C ASP A 310 -10.14 0.72 17.81
N ILE A 311 -11.27 0.48 17.16
CA ILE A 311 -12.60 0.45 17.80
C ILE A 311 -13.32 -0.81 17.40
N ASP A 312 -13.39 -1.74 18.34
CA ASP A 312 -14.17 -2.98 18.19
C ASP A 312 -15.63 -2.75 18.63
N HIS A 313 -16.57 -2.78 17.71
CA HIS A 313 -18.00 -2.72 18.03
C HIS A 313 -18.50 -4.10 18.52
N ILE A 314 -18.93 -4.17 19.80
CA ILE A 314 -19.42 -5.41 20.40
C ILE A 314 -20.93 -5.55 20.19
N SER A 315 -21.68 -4.46 20.20
CA SER A 315 -23.15 -4.43 20.01
C SER A 315 -23.61 -3.01 19.65
N GLU A 316 -24.90 -2.86 19.29
CA GLU A 316 -25.52 -1.54 19.17
C GLU A 316 -25.30 -0.74 20.47
N GLY A 317 -24.47 0.29 20.42
CA GLY A 317 -24.18 1.20 21.53
C GLY A 317 -23.00 0.83 22.43
N ASN A 318 -22.34 -0.33 22.27
CA ASN A 318 -21.16 -0.69 23.06
C ASN A 318 -19.97 -1.02 22.17
N ALA A 319 -18.81 -0.47 22.50
CA ALA A 319 -17.55 -0.71 21.79
C ALA A 319 -16.38 -0.84 22.78
N VAL A 320 -15.28 -1.40 22.31
CA VAL A 320 -13.97 -1.34 22.99
C VAL A 320 -13.05 -0.48 22.17
N LEU A 321 -12.55 0.60 22.73
CA LEU A 321 -11.49 1.41 22.17
C LEU A 321 -10.15 0.79 22.60
N SER A 322 -9.33 0.40 21.63
CA SER A 322 -7.98 -0.09 21.85
C SER A 322 -6.98 0.97 21.39
N LEU A 323 -6.13 1.42 22.31
CA LEU A 323 -5.03 2.35 22.02
C LEU A 323 -3.71 1.58 22.13
N ILE A 324 -2.83 1.77 21.17
CA ILE A 324 -1.43 1.37 21.29
C ILE A 324 -0.64 2.61 21.66
N LEU A 325 0.01 2.58 22.81
CA LEU A 325 0.82 3.68 23.33
C LEU A 325 2.29 3.29 23.29
N THR A 326 3.17 4.30 23.12
CA THR A 326 4.59 4.15 23.42
C THR A 326 4.82 4.17 24.95
N ASP A 327 6.04 3.85 25.38
CA ASP A 327 6.46 3.97 26.79
C ASP A 327 6.63 5.42 27.28
N GLU A 328 6.30 6.40 26.45
CA GLU A 328 6.30 7.82 26.78
C GLU A 328 5.02 8.21 27.52
N GLY A 329 5.15 9.08 28.51
CA GLY A 329 4.04 9.59 29.30
C GLY A 329 3.84 8.87 30.64
N ASP A 330 2.89 9.36 31.42
CA ASP A 330 2.58 8.82 32.75
C ASP A 330 1.35 7.90 32.69
N ILE A 331 1.62 6.59 32.53
CA ILE A 331 0.58 5.55 32.45
C ILE A 331 -0.25 5.46 33.74
N GLY A 332 0.35 5.77 34.90
CA GLY A 332 -0.37 5.79 36.17
C GLY A 332 -1.39 6.94 36.21
N GLN A 333 -1.01 8.12 35.78
CA GLN A 333 -1.92 9.24 35.63
C GLN A 333 -2.97 9.01 34.56
N LEU A 334 -2.61 8.39 33.43
CA LEU A 334 -3.56 8.00 32.38
C LEU A 334 -4.66 7.12 32.98
N SER A 335 -4.28 6.06 33.71
CA SER A 335 -5.22 5.16 34.36
C SER A 335 -6.17 5.90 35.30
N MET A 336 -5.62 6.74 36.17
CA MET A 336 -6.42 7.52 37.15
C MET A 336 -7.38 8.48 36.47
N GLN A 337 -6.93 9.22 35.43
CA GLN A 337 -7.79 10.18 34.75
C GLN A 337 -8.90 9.50 33.95
N LEU A 338 -8.63 8.34 33.30
CA LEU A 338 -9.65 7.56 32.62
C LEU A 338 -10.71 7.01 33.60
N ILE A 339 -10.28 6.47 34.73
CA ILE A 339 -11.20 5.99 35.79
C ILE A 339 -12.05 7.14 36.34
N ASN A 340 -11.45 8.31 36.60
CA ASN A 340 -12.17 9.51 37.09
C ASN A 340 -13.17 10.05 36.04
N ALA A 341 -12.90 9.85 34.74
CA ALA A 341 -13.82 10.16 33.64
C ALA A 341 -14.91 9.08 33.43
N GLY A 342 -14.90 8.03 34.26
CA GLY A 342 -15.92 6.98 34.23
C GLY A 342 -15.61 5.81 33.26
N PHE A 343 -14.39 5.71 32.75
CA PHE A 343 -13.97 4.60 31.90
C PHE A 343 -13.34 3.47 32.71
N SER A 344 -13.70 2.23 32.38
CA SER A 344 -12.91 1.07 32.80
C SER A 344 -11.74 0.90 31.83
N VAL A 345 -10.56 0.54 32.35
CA VAL A 345 -9.36 0.44 31.52
C VAL A 345 -8.54 -0.78 31.89
N SER A 346 -8.00 -1.47 30.90
CA SER A 346 -7.00 -2.53 31.09
C SER A 346 -5.76 -2.22 30.29
N PHE A 347 -4.59 -2.53 30.88
CA PHE A 347 -3.28 -2.33 30.27
C PHE A 347 -2.63 -3.69 30.09
N SER A 348 -2.10 -3.96 28.90
CA SER A 348 -1.32 -5.15 28.61
C SER A 348 -0.11 -4.79 27.75
N PRO A 349 1.09 -5.35 28.07
CA PRO A 349 2.20 -5.25 27.13
C PRO A 349 1.81 -5.87 25.79
N LEU A 350 2.14 -5.21 24.69
CA LEU A 350 1.93 -5.76 23.37
C LEU A 350 2.98 -6.87 23.18
N MET A 351 2.56 -8.14 23.35
CA MET A 351 3.44 -9.28 23.14
C MET A 351 3.73 -9.43 21.64
N PRO A 352 5.01 -9.66 21.24
CA PRO A 352 5.30 -10.03 19.87
C PRO A 352 4.46 -11.27 19.51
N LYS A 353 3.73 -11.24 18.41
CA LYS A 353 3.21 -12.48 17.83
C LYS A 353 4.45 -13.33 17.53
N GLU A 354 4.64 -14.45 18.23
CA GLU A 354 5.64 -15.44 17.86
C GLU A 354 5.31 -15.89 16.43
N TYR A 355 6.12 -15.44 15.49
CA TYR A 355 6.15 -16.06 14.17
C TYR A 355 6.69 -17.46 14.39
N ALA A 356 5.78 -18.44 14.38
CA ALA A 356 6.16 -19.84 14.30
C ALA A 356 7.03 -19.99 13.05
N HIS A 357 8.33 -20.18 13.25
CA HIS A 357 9.22 -20.63 12.22
C HIS A 357 8.69 -22.00 11.76
N VAL A 358 8.11 -22.03 10.58
CA VAL A 358 7.94 -23.28 9.83
C VAL A 358 9.29 -23.53 9.19
N GLU A 359 9.98 -24.56 9.69
CA GLU A 359 11.18 -25.15 9.08
C GLU A 359 10.91 -25.67 7.66
#